data_b59725172daad5fdea1ad591daf706db
#
_entry.id   b59725172daad5fdea1ad591daf706db
#
_cell.length_a   1.000
_cell.length_b   1.000
_cell.length_c   1.000
_cell.angle_alpha   90.00
_cell.angle_beta   90.00
_cell.angle_gamma   90.00
#
_symmetry.space_group_name_H-M   'P 1'
#
loop_
_entity.id
_entity.type
_entity.pdbx_description
1 polymer ?
#
loop_
_entity_poly.entity_id
_entity_poly.type
_entity_poly.pdbx_seq_one_letter_code
_entity_poly.pdbx_strand_id
1 'polypeptide(L)'
;MEKITFCIPSKNNLRYLKSSVTSIKQNSTLDNEILVWVDQDDDGTEEWLKENNIKYLLNPESKPQGIAVGYNRCIEAASNEIVCTFHADMFMGKGFDVNLVKHLKPKTVIAGTRIEPPLHPMGKEKITKDFGMYPEDFKEKEFDEFVSQIQKDDKDQVTHGIFAPWACYKSEIMEMGMHEEAFHSYHEDSDIFNRFTLNDMELIQSRDALVYHLTCRGGKWIDGIEQVTQDPKFHSMADKARKHYLRRWGSWIKNNEYHHPIVPPKYNIGYRIENCHLQLLEALEPWCDRIYVDEQFKVIGRSQDYIEMEQENTSFDLSKRIHTLTDNDRYDYDDIIVEIDGKTFDQPDFQLITQLPEILQDSGEIGSFELGNLKITINSLNTYEHNLIKV
;
A
#
# COMPACT_ATOMS: atom_id res chain seq x y z
N MET A 1 -9.51 -11.87 26.90
CA MET A 1 -9.10 -11.47 25.54
C MET A 1 -7.72 -10.85 25.62
N GLU A 2 -6.93 -11.01 24.60
CA GLU A 2 -5.59 -10.45 24.53
C GLU A 2 -5.66 -8.95 24.25
N LYS A 3 -4.68 -8.21 24.80
CA LYS A 3 -4.57 -6.76 24.61
C LYS A 3 -3.96 -6.45 23.24
N ILE A 4 -4.29 -5.28 22.73
CA ILE A 4 -3.82 -4.76 21.44
C ILE A 4 -2.78 -3.65 21.69
N THR A 5 -1.77 -3.56 20.83
CA THR A 5 -1.01 -2.33 20.66
C THR A 5 -1.51 -1.61 19.40
N PHE A 6 -2.10 -0.42 19.58
CA PHE A 6 -2.47 0.46 18.49
C PHE A 6 -1.25 1.21 17.99
N CYS A 7 -0.85 0.95 16.76
CA CYS A 7 0.28 1.57 16.07
C CYS A 7 -0.21 2.78 15.27
N ILE A 8 0.22 3.99 15.65
CA ILE A 8 -0.32 5.24 15.10
C ILE A 8 0.81 6.12 14.56
N PRO A 9 1.15 6.06 13.27
CA PRO A 9 2.02 7.05 12.65
C PRO A 9 1.37 8.43 12.58
N SER A 10 2.12 9.47 12.95
CA SER A 10 1.66 10.85 12.93
C SER A 10 2.75 11.78 12.38
N LYS A 11 2.36 12.73 11.56
CA LYS A 11 3.24 13.76 11.00
C LYS A 11 2.50 15.09 10.98
N ASN A 12 2.87 15.99 11.88
CA ASN A 12 2.23 17.33 11.99
C ASN A 12 0.69 17.23 11.97
N ASN A 13 0.14 16.32 12.78
CA ASN A 13 -1.29 16.00 12.76
C ASN A 13 -1.92 15.97 14.17
N LEU A 14 -1.38 16.79 15.08
CA LEU A 14 -1.80 16.83 16.49
C LEU A 14 -3.31 17.05 16.67
N ARG A 15 -3.90 17.93 15.85
CA ARG A 15 -5.34 18.23 15.90
C ARG A 15 -6.20 16.98 15.83
N TYR A 16 -5.89 16.09 14.89
CA TYR A 16 -6.63 14.83 14.68
C TYR A 16 -6.16 13.73 15.63
N LEU A 17 -4.86 13.63 15.89
CA LEU A 17 -4.27 12.66 16.79
C LEU A 17 -4.88 12.74 18.20
N LYS A 18 -5.18 13.94 18.69
CA LYS A 18 -5.88 14.15 19.97
C LYS A 18 -7.20 13.39 20.04
N SER A 19 -8.01 13.51 19.00
CA SER A 19 -9.31 12.81 18.93
C SER A 19 -9.13 11.30 18.82
N SER A 20 -8.17 10.85 17.99
CA SER A 20 -7.84 9.44 17.81
C SER A 20 -7.43 8.79 19.15
N VAL A 21 -6.41 9.32 19.80
CA VAL A 21 -5.92 8.82 21.10
C VAL A 21 -6.98 8.88 22.18
N THR A 22 -7.73 9.98 22.26
CA THR A 22 -8.80 10.14 23.26
C THR A 22 -9.90 9.09 23.07
N SER A 23 -10.33 8.85 21.83
CA SER A 23 -11.35 7.86 21.51
C SER A 23 -10.90 6.42 21.88
N ILE A 24 -9.62 6.09 21.62
CA ILE A 24 -9.07 4.79 22.04
C ILE A 24 -9.12 4.65 23.55
N LYS A 25 -8.68 5.66 24.31
CA LYS A 25 -8.71 5.62 25.79
C LYS A 25 -10.13 5.50 26.36
N GLN A 26 -11.09 6.16 25.75
CA GLN A 26 -12.48 6.21 26.26
C GLN A 26 -13.31 5.02 25.84
N ASN A 27 -13.10 4.49 24.65
CA ASN A 27 -13.97 3.50 24.02
C ASN A 27 -13.40 2.07 24.01
N SER A 28 -12.14 1.88 24.43
CA SER A 28 -11.56 0.55 24.64
C SER A 28 -12.21 -0.14 25.83
N THR A 29 -12.47 -1.43 25.68
CA THR A 29 -12.90 -2.32 26.76
C THR A 29 -11.69 -2.94 27.46
N LEU A 30 -10.62 -3.17 26.70
CA LEU A 30 -9.36 -3.74 27.21
C LEU A 30 -8.38 -2.60 27.56
N ASP A 31 -7.43 -2.90 28.46
CA ASP A 31 -6.33 -2.00 28.80
C ASP A 31 -5.24 -2.11 27.71
N ASN A 32 -5.52 -1.52 26.56
CA ASN A 32 -4.70 -1.57 25.37
C ASN A 32 -3.51 -0.61 25.45
N GLU A 33 -2.46 -0.91 24.70
CA GLU A 33 -1.34 0.00 24.50
C GLU A 33 -1.62 0.93 23.32
N ILE A 34 -1.27 2.21 23.48
CA ILE A 34 -1.23 3.19 22.39
C ILE A 34 0.23 3.54 22.17
N LEU A 35 0.73 3.37 20.94
CA LEU A 35 2.09 3.68 20.56
C LEU A 35 2.08 4.58 19.33
N VAL A 36 2.59 5.80 19.49
CA VAL A 36 2.60 6.81 18.43
C VAL A 36 4.03 6.92 17.86
N TRP A 37 4.16 6.83 16.53
CA TRP A 37 5.34 7.25 15.82
C TRP A 37 5.20 8.72 15.41
N VAL A 38 6.12 9.56 15.87
CA VAL A 38 6.18 10.99 15.52
C VAL A 38 7.20 11.16 14.40
N ASP A 39 6.71 11.18 13.16
CA ASP A 39 7.56 11.27 11.97
C ASP A 39 8.11 12.68 11.75
N GLN A 40 7.34 13.70 12.12
CA GLN A 40 7.73 15.10 12.18
C GLN A 40 6.88 15.83 13.22
N ASP A 41 7.48 16.74 13.97
CA ASP A 41 6.82 17.51 15.02
C ASP A 41 7.11 19.01 14.90
N ASP A 42 6.29 19.71 14.10
CA ASP A 42 6.28 21.18 14.03
C ASP A 42 5.02 21.75 14.71
N ASP A 43 4.16 20.90 15.30
CA ASP A 43 2.85 21.28 15.85
C ASP A 43 2.66 21.01 17.35
N GLY A 44 3.73 20.54 18.03
CA GLY A 44 3.71 20.26 19.48
C GLY A 44 3.16 18.87 19.82
N THR A 45 3.19 17.92 18.88
CA THR A 45 2.75 16.55 19.07
C THR A 45 3.52 15.88 20.20
N GLU A 46 4.85 15.96 20.25
CA GLU A 46 5.67 15.33 21.28
C GLU A 46 5.33 15.84 22.67
N GLU A 47 5.22 17.18 22.85
CA GLU A 47 4.89 17.78 24.14
C GLU A 47 3.54 17.29 24.65
N TRP A 48 2.54 17.27 23.77
CA TRP A 48 1.21 16.78 24.12
C TRP A 48 1.20 15.30 24.50
N LEU A 49 1.95 14.45 23.81
CA LEU A 49 2.07 13.01 24.14
C LEU A 49 2.70 12.80 25.52
N LYS A 50 3.75 13.56 25.85
CA LYS A 50 4.39 13.57 27.19
C LYS A 50 3.40 13.97 28.29
N GLU A 51 2.69 15.08 28.12
CA GLU A 51 1.72 15.58 29.08
C GLU A 51 0.57 14.61 29.34
N ASN A 52 0.19 13.81 28.33
CA ASN A 52 -0.91 12.86 28.40
C ASN A 52 -0.48 11.42 28.72
N ASN A 53 0.83 11.19 29.03
CA ASN A 53 1.40 9.89 29.31
C ASN A 53 1.12 8.85 28.22
N ILE A 54 1.27 9.24 26.95
CA ILE A 54 1.17 8.34 25.79
C ILE A 54 2.57 7.88 25.42
N LYS A 55 2.75 6.59 25.17
CA LYS A 55 4.01 6.08 24.62
C LYS A 55 4.21 6.56 23.18
N TYR A 56 5.42 6.96 22.87
CA TYR A 56 5.76 7.40 21.53
C TYR A 56 7.22 7.09 21.17
N LEU A 57 7.50 7.08 19.90
CA LEU A 57 8.80 6.99 19.28
C LEU A 57 9.01 8.20 18.39
N LEU A 58 10.20 8.76 18.40
CA LEU A 58 10.55 9.90 17.54
C LEU A 58 11.32 9.42 16.33
N ASN A 59 11.02 10.00 15.18
CA ASN A 59 11.88 9.88 14.02
C ASN A 59 13.26 10.52 14.32
N PRO A 60 14.36 9.77 14.29
CA PRO A 60 15.69 10.31 14.54
C PRO A 60 16.25 11.09 13.34
N GLU A 61 15.63 10.98 12.17
CA GLU A 61 16.10 11.58 10.94
C GLU A 61 15.59 13.01 10.76
N SER A 62 16.32 13.80 10.01
CA SER A 62 15.93 15.19 9.70
C SER A 62 14.81 15.31 8.67
N LYS A 63 14.48 14.20 8.01
CA LYS A 63 13.42 14.12 6.99
C LYS A 63 12.35 13.11 7.40
N PRO A 64 11.09 13.34 7.05
CA PRO A 64 10.04 12.34 7.25
C PRO A 64 10.38 11.01 6.59
N GLN A 65 10.13 9.92 7.32
CA GLN A 65 10.40 8.55 6.86
C GLN A 65 9.18 7.90 6.21
N GLY A 66 7.99 8.43 6.49
CA GLY A 66 6.73 7.95 5.93
C GLY A 66 5.99 6.92 6.79
N ILE A 67 4.79 6.57 6.32
CA ILE A 67 3.82 5.78 7.08
C ILE A 67 4.28 4.33 7.30
N ALA A 68 4.90 3.70 6.29
CA ALA A 68 5.40 2.32 6.37
C ALA A 68 6.46 2.16 7.46
N VAL A 69 7.45 3.07 7.50
CA VAL A 69 8.47 3.12 8.56
C VAL A 69 7.81 3.33 9.91
N GLY A 70 6.85 4.24 10.02
CA GLY A 70 6.13 4.50 11.26
C GLY A 70 5.43 3.27 11.81
N TYR A 71 4.72 2.51 10.97
CA TYR A 71 4.12 1.25 11.37
C TYR A 71 5.16 0.23 11.82
N ASN A 72 6.24 0.05 11.04
CA ASN A 72 7.29 -0.91 11.38
C ASN A 72 7.92 -0.62 12.74
N ARG A 73 8.27 0.63 13.03
CA ARG A 73 8.85 1.03 14.34
C ARG A 73 7.87 0.81 15.49
N CYS A 74 6.58 1.10 15.28
CA CYS A 74 5.54 0.81 16.27
C CYS A 74 5.37 -0.71 16.48
N ILE A 75 5.32 -1.50 15.41
CA ILE A 75 5.19 -2.97 15.50
C ILE A 75 6.39 -3.56 16.24
N GLU A 76 7.62 -3.16 15.91
CA GLU A 76 8.84 -3.61 16.60
C GLU A 76 8.79 -3.34 18.11
N ALA A 77 8.37 -2.13 18.49
CA ALA A 77 8.33 -1.66 19.87
C ALA A 77 7.07 -2.04 20.65
N ALA A 78 6.06 -2.61 19.99
CA ALA A 78 4.81 -3.03 20.62
C ALA A 78 5.03 -4.03 21.75
N SER A 79 4.35 -3.81 22.90
CA SER A 79 4.46 -4.68 24.08
C SER A 79 3.51 -5.88 24.00
N ASN A 80 2.46 -5.81 23.17
CA ASN A 80 1.48 -6.88 23.02
C ASN A 80 1.73 -7.70 21.75
N GLU A 81 1.27 -8.95 21.76
CA GLU A 81 1.38 -9.84 20.60
C GLU A 81 0.38 -9.49 19.48
N ILE A 82 -0.71 -8.79 19.80
CA ILE A 82 -1.63 -8.29 18.80
C ILE A 82 -1.29 -6.83 18.50
N VAL A 83 -1.01 -6.54 17.24
CA VAL A 83 -0.76 -5.19 16.74
C VAL A 83 -1.90 -4.76 15.83
N CYS A 84 -2.29 -3.49 15.93
CA CYS A 84 -3.34 -2.89 15.10
C CYS A 84 -2.82 -1.61 14.45
N THR A 85 -2.82 -1.56 13.12
CA THR A 85 -2.57 -0.32 12.39
C THR A 85 -3.77 0.61 12.57
N PHE A 86 -3.51 1.86 12.95
CA PHE A 86 -4.57 2.82 13.20
C PHE A 86 -4.13 4.21 12.69
N HIS A 87 -5.00 4.91 11.96
CA HIS A 87 -4.66 6.24 11.48
C HIS A 87 -4.87 7.31 12.56
N ALA A 88 -4.05 8.36 12.52
CA ALA A 88 -4.13 9.47 13.45
C ALA A 88 -5.42 10.32 13.30
N ASP A 89 -6.22 10.09 12.28
CA ASP A 89 -7.50 10.74 12.00
C ASP A 89 -8.73 9.82 12.09
N MET A 90 -8.59 8.73 12.87
CA MET A 90 -9.69 7.81 13.15
C MET A 90 -10.24 8.02 14.56
N PHE A 91 -11.56 7.93 14.71
CA PHE A 91 -12.26 7.94 15.99
C PHE A 91 -12.83 6.56 16.28
N MET A 92 -12.34 5.91 17.33
CA MET A 92 -12.75 4.54 17.72
C MET A 92 -14.18 4.55 18.27
N GLY A 93 -15.02 3.64 17.75
CA GLY A 93 -16.32 3.33 18.34
C GLY A 93 -16.21 2.46 19.59
N LYS A 94 -17.22 2.51 20.48
CA LYS A 94 -17.24 1.74 21.73
C LYS A 94 -17.12 0.23 21.47
N GLY A 95 -16.21 -0.43 22.22
CA GLY A 95 -16.00 -1.87 22.13
C GLY A 95 -15.38 -2.34 20.80
N PHE A 96 -14.81 -1.46 20.03
CA PHE A 96 -14.08 -1.80 18.80
C PHE A 96 -13.05 -2.91 19.05
N ASP A 97 -12.23 -2.76 20.08
CA ASP A 97 -11.14 -3.66 20.43
C ASP A 97 -11.61 -5.11 20.64
N VAL A 98 -12.61 -5.31 21.48
CA VAL A 98 -13.15 -6.65 21.76
C VAL A 98 -13.87 -7.24 20.55
N ASN A 99 -14.57 -6.40 19.77
CA ASN A 99 -15.24 -6.83 18.54
C ASN A 99 -14.26 -7.17 17.42
N LEU A 100 -13.09 -6.52 17.41
CA LEU A 100 -12.02 -6.85 16.47
C LEU A 100 -11.38 -8.19 16.82
N VAL A 101 -10.85 -8.34 18.04
CA VAL A 101 -10.04 -9.51 18.41
C VAL A 101 -10.84 -10.81 18.61
N LYS A 102 -12.16 -10.76 18.81
CA LYS A 102 -12.96 -11.98 19.00
C LYS A 102 -12.92 -12.96 17.81
N HIS A 103 -12.59 -12.47 16.62
CA HIS A 103 -12.46 -13.27 15.41
C HIS A 103 -10.99 -13.52 15.01
N LEU A 104 -10.02 -12.93 15.72
CA LEU A 104 -8.61 -13.09 15.43
C LEU A 104 -8.14 -14.50 15.82
N LYS A 105 -7.44 -15.16 14.94
CA LYS A 105 -6.77 -16.46 15.12
C LYS A 105 -5.44 -16.45 14.35
N PRO A 106 -4.53 -17.38 14.60
CA PRO A 106 -3.31 -17.50 13.82
C PRO A 106 -3.59 -17.54 12.30
N LYS A 107 -2.74 -16.93 11.53
CA LYS A 107 -2.89 -16.78 10.06
C LYS A 107 -4.14 -15.98 9.65
N THR A 108 -4.53 -15.01 10.47
CA THR A 108 -5.65 -14.11 10.16
C THR A 108 -5.23 -12.65 10.28
N VAL A 109 -5.62 -11.84 9.31
CA VAL A 109 -5.62 -10.39 9.40
C VAL A 109 -7.06 -9.92 9.48
N ILE A 110 -7.41 -9.22 10.53
CA ILE A 110 -8.77 -8.75 10.74
C ILE A 110 -8.87 -7.23 10.66
N ALA A 111 -9.71 -6.74 9.77
CA ALA A 111 -10.02 -5.32 9.66
C ALA A 111 -11.26 -4.93 10.47
N GLY A 112 -11.27 -3.71 10.99
CA GLY A 112 -12.50 -3.05 11.45
C GLY A 112 -13.30 -2.49 10.28
N THR A 113 -14.54 -2.13 10.54
CA THR A 113 -15.40 -1.47 9.55
C THR A 113 -15.30 0.05 9.72
N ARG A 114 -14.84 0.71 8.67
CA ARG A 114 -14.76 2.16 8.61
C ARG A 114 -16.13 2.76 8.31
N ILE A 115 -16.42 3.87 8.96
CA ILE A 115 -17.50 4.79 8.60
C ILE A 115 -16.84 6.07 8.12
N GLU A 116 -17.18 6.52 6.93
CA GLU A 116 -16.53 7.68 6.28
C GLU A 116 -17.56 8.67 5.71
N PRO A 117 -17.28 9.97 5.71
CA PRO A 117 -18.07 10.93 4.96
C PRO A 117 -18.02 10.61 3.45
N PRO A 118 -18.96 11.11 2.63
CA PRO A 118 -19.07 10.76 1.20
C PRO A 118 -18.04 11.47 0.32
N LEU A 119 -16.74 11.36 0.68
CA LEU A 119 -15.61 11.95 -0.06
C LEU A 119 -14.95 10.98 -1.04
N HIS A 120 -15.18 9.69 -0.86
CA HIS A 120 -14.64 8.64 -1.71
C HIS A 120 -15.77 7.79 -2.30
N PRO A 121 -15.53 7.08 -3.41
CA PRO A 121 -16.49 6.14 -3.95
C PRO A 121 -16.98 5.16 -2.88
N MET A 122 -18.24 4.74 -2.99
CA MET A 122 -18.79 3.70 -2.11
C MET A 122 -18.09 2.38 -2.35
N GLY A 123 -17.89 1.61 -1.28
CA GLY A 123 -17.34 0.26 -1.30
C GLY A 123 -18.07 -0.60 -0.27
N LYS A 124 -18.02 -1.92 -0.44
CA LYS A 124 -18.66 -2.85 0.51
C LYS A 124 -17.85 -3.03 1.81
N GLU A 125 -16.59 -2.62 1.81
CA GLU A 125 -15.68 -2.67 2.95
C GLU A 125 -15.91 -1.54 3.96
N LYS A 126 -16.77 -0.57 3.64
CA LYS A 126 -17.04 0.59 4.51
C LYS A 126 -18.50 0.98 4.53
N ILE A 127 -18.84 1.86 5.45
CA ILE A 127 -20.15 2.51 5.55
C ILE A 127 -19.98 3.99 5.22
N THR A 128 -20.71 4.49 4.26
CA THR A 128 -20.71 5.93 3.92
C THR A 128 -21.77 6.64 4.76
N LYS A 129 -21.33 7.45 5.74
CA LYS A 129 -22.20 8.29 6.57
C LYS A 129 -21.41 9.44 7.17
N ASP A 130 -21.96 10.63 7.13
CA ASP A 130 -21.33 11.86 7.59
C ASP A 130 -21.67 12.14 9.07
N PHE A 131 -20.62 12.13 9.92
CA PHE A 131 -20.68 12.57 11.30
C PHE A 131 -19.81 13.82 11.58
N GLY A 132 -19.38 14.50 10.56
CA GLY A 132 -18.53 15.70 10.61
C GLY A 132 -17.23 15.50 9.84
N MET A 133 -16.67 16.61 9.39
CA MET A 133 -15.45 16.65 8.57
C MET A 133 -14.21 16.96 9.40
N TYR A 134 -14.38 17.52 10.58
CA TYR A 134 -13.33 17.95 11.49
C TYR A 134 -13.57 17.41 12.91
N PRO A 135 -12.52 17.30 13.74
CA PRO A 135 -12.69 16.89 15.14
C PRO A 135 -13.70 17.74 15.91
N GLU A 136 -13.73 19.05 15.63
CA GLU A 136 -14.61 20.02 16.30
C GLU A 136 -16.08 19.91 15.88
N ASP A 137 -16.32 19.43 14.66
CA ASP A 137 -17.66 19.25 14.10
C ASP A 137 -18.17 17.80 14.27
N PHE A 138 -17.37 16.95 14.92
CA PHE A 138 -17.69 15.54 15.05
C PHE A 138 -18.92 15.32 15.97
N LYS A 139 -19.93 14.69 15.41
CA LYS A 139 -21.21 14.40 16.06
C LYS A 139 -21.13 13.10 16.86
N GLU A 140 -20.31 13.12 17.93
CA GLU A 140 -19.98 11.94 18.71
C GLU A 140 -21.22 11.17 19.21
N LYS A 141 -22.24 11.88 19.72
CA LYS A 141 -23.45 11.24 20.22
C LYS A 141 -24.21 10.50 19.11
N GLU A 142 -24.37 11.12 17.93
CA GLU A 142 -25.03 10.48 16.79
C GLU A 142 -24.23 9.30 16.28
N PHE A 143 -22.90 9.39 16.31
CA PHE A 143 -22.00 8.31 15.97
C PHE A 143 -22.14 7.14 16.97
N ASP A 144 -22.14 7.38 18.27
CA ASP A 144 -22.32 6.36 19.31
C ASP A 144 -23.66 5.63 19.19
N GLU A 145 -24.73 6.37 18.91
CA GLU A 145 -26.05 5.79 18.67
C GLU A 145 -26.03 4.89 17.42
N PHE A 146 -25.37 5.33 16.35
CA PHE A 146 -25.24 4.57 15.13
C PHE A 146 -24.36 3.32 15.31
N VAL A 147 -23.21 3.44 16.00
CA VAL A 147 -22.35 2.31 16.38
C VAL A 147 -23.14 1.26 17.13
N SER A 148 -23.91 1.70 18.14
CA SER A 148 -24.73 0.80 18.96
C SER A 148 -25.81 0.08 18.15
N GLN A 149 -26.36 0.72 17.13
CA GLN A 149 -27.33 0.10 16.23
C GLN A 149 -26.66 -0.95 15.34
N ILE A 150 -25.56 -0.61 14.67
CA ILE A 150 -24.84 -1.55 13.80
C ILE A 150 -24.33 -2.76 14.59
N GLN A 151 -23.82 -2.55 15.80
CA GLN A 151 -23.38 -3.66 16.68
C GLN A 151 -24.50 -4.63 17.07
N LYS A 152 -25.75 -4.22 17.00
CA LYS A 152 -26.90 -5.12 17.17
C LYS A 152 -27.27 -5.82 15.88
N ASP A 153 -27.30 -5.08 14.78
CA ASP A 153 -27.75 -5.57 13.47
C ASP A 153 -26.72 -6.52 12.84
N ASP A 154 -25.45 -6.16 12.90
CA ASP A 154 -24.33 -6.89 12.31
C ASP A 154 -23.49 -7.67 13.37
N LYS A 155 -24.08 -7.99 14.52
CA LYS A 155 -23.39 -8.67 15.60
C LYS A 155 -22.72 -9.96 15.12
N ASP A 156 -21.42 -10.08 15.42
CA ASP A 156 -20.58 -11.24 15.06
C ASP A 156 -20.49 -11.54 13.56
N GLN A 157 -20.94 -10.62 12.69
CA GLN A 157 -20.81 -10.78 11.25
C GLN A 157 -19.39 -10.47 10.78
N VAL A 158 -18.92 -11.29 9.84
CA VAL A 158 -17.60 -11.18 9.20
C VAL A 158 -17.80 -11.11 7.70
N THR A 159 -17.02 -10.26 7.05
CA THR A 159 -16.94 -10.17 5.58
C THR A 159 -15.49 -10.35 5.10
N HIS A 160 -15.25 -10.27 3.80
CA HIS A 160 -13.91 -10.35 3.21
C HIS A 160 -13.30 -8.97 2.94
N GLY A 161 -13.82 -7.91 3.57
CA GLY A 161 -13.26 -6.57 3.44
C GLY A 161 -11.91 -6.45 4.10
N ILE A 162 -11.02 -5.66 3.53
CA ILE A 162 -9.74 -5.31 4.14
C ILE A 162 -9.39 -3.85 3.88
N PHE A 163 -9.06 -3.13 4.92
CA PHE A 163 -8.42 -1.82 4.92
C PHE A 163 -8.07 -1.43 6.36
N ALA A 164 -7.26 -0.38 6.58
CA ALA A 164 -7.02 0.13 7.93
C ALA A 164 -8.33 0.63 8.60
N PRO A 165 -8.55 0.42 9.91
CA PRO A 165 -7.63 -0.26 10.82
C PRO A 165 -7.72 -1.79 10.70
N TRP A 166 -6.59 -2.44 10.76
CA TRP A 166 -6.52 -3.89 10.77
C TRP A 166 -5.54 -4.39 11.82
N ALA A 167 -5.74 -5.60 12.32
CA ALA A 167 -4.90 -6.24 13.32
C ALA A 167 -4.48 -7.65 12.91
N CYS A 168 -3.30 -8.05 13.37
CA CYS A 168 -2.78 -9.41 13.25
C CYS A 168 -1.84 -9.72 14.41
N TYR A 169 -1.30 -10.95 14.47
CA TYR A 169 -0.24 -11.28 15.40
C TYR A 169 1.09 -10.64 14.97
N LYS A 170 1.76 -9.99 15.93
CA LYS A 170 3.07 -9.33 15.74
C LYS A 170 4.11 -10.27 15.16
N SER A 171 4.21 -11.49 15.72
CA SER A 171 5.14 -12.52 15.26
C SER A 171 4.96 -12.84 13.76
N GLU A 172 3.72 -12.93 13.28
CA GLU A 172 3.42 -13.27 11.89
C GLU A 172 3.81 -12.17 10.91
N ILE A 173 3.48 -10.91 11.21
CA ILE A 173 3.87 -9.79 10.33
C ILE A 173 5.38 -9.53 10.35
N MET A 174 6.04 -9.72 11.50
CA MET A 174 7.50 -9.62 11.60
C MET A 174 8.21 -10.72 10.79
N GLU A 175 7.69 -11.94 10.77
CA GLU A 175 8.23 -13.02 9.96
C GLU A 175 8.20 -12.71 8.45
N MET A 176 7.21 -11.95 8.01
CA MET A 176 7.06 -11.49 6.63
C MET A 176 7.93 -10.26 6.28
N GLY A 177 8.61 -9.65 7.27
CA GLY A 177 9.41 -8.46 7.07
C GLY A 177 8.64 -7.14 7.21
N MET A 178 7.40 -7.18 7.70
CA MET A 178 6.54 -6.01 7.96
C MET A 178 6.20 -5.22 6.68
N HIS A 179 6.06 -3.89 6.74
CA HIS A 179 5.80 -3.06 5.56
C HIS A 179 7.09 -2.82 4.77
N GLU A 180 6.99 -2.75 3.46
CA GLU A 180 8.08 -2.30 2.58
C GLU A 180 8.34 -0.80 2.77
N GLU A 181 9.48 -0.46 3.36
CA GLU A 181 9.80 0.92 3.75
C GLU A 181 10.05 1.87 2.57
N ALA A 182 10.25 1.36 1.37
CA ALA A 182 10.33 2.18 0.17
C ALA A 182 8.99 2.86 -0.18
N PHE A 183 7.87 2.40 0.38
CA PHE A 183 6.59 3.09 0.29
C PHE A 183 6.48 4.17 1.38
N HIS A 184 6.95 5.36 1.10
CA HIS A 184 6.83 6.49 2.05
C HIS A 184 5.38 6.91 2.30
N SER A 185 4.55 6.86 1.26
CA SER A 185 3.11 7.11 1.24
C SER A 185 2.53 6.48 0.00
N TYR A 186 1.30 5.98 0.07
CA TYR A 186 0.61 5.26 -1.00
C TYR A 186 1.19 3.88 -1.29
N HIS A 187 0.30 2.94 -1.53
CA HIS A 187 0.55 1.55 -1.94
C HIS A 187 1.19 0.64 -0.88
N GLU A 188 1.58 1.15 0.29
CA GLU A 188 2.08 0.34 1.40
C GLU A 188 1.05 -0.67 1.90
N ASP A 189 -0.23 -0.27 1.92
CA ASP A 189 -1.35 -1.12 2.27
C ASP A 189 -1.63 -2.18 1.21
N SER A 190 -1.62 -1.79 -0.07
CA SER A 190 -1.82 -2.73 -1.18
C SER A 190 -0.69 -3.77 -1.26
N ASP A 191 0.56 -3.36 -0.99
CA ASP A 191 1.70 -4.27 -0.91
C ASP A 191 1.52 -5.29 0.21
N ILE A 192 1.25 -4.81 1.43
CA ILE A 192 1.14 -5.72 2.59
C ILE A 192 -0.05 -6.67 2.46
N PHE A 193 -1.20 -6.23 1.91
CA PHE A 193 -2.36 -7.08 1.70
C PHE A 193 -2.12 -8.17 0.65
N ASN A 194 -1.42 -7.85 -0.44
CA ASN A 194 -0.99 -8.84 -1.41
C ASN A 194 -0.09 -9.88 -0.75
N ARG A 195 0.86 -9.46 0.07
CA ARG A 195 1.81 -10.35 0.77
C ARG A 195 1.11 -11.24 1.80
N PHE A 196 0.13 -10.71 2.53
CA PHE A 196 -0.72 -11.52 3.40
C PHE A 196 -1.44 -12.62 2.60
N THR A 197 -2.01 -12.25 1.45
CA THR A 197 -2.70 -13.21 0.56
C THR A 197 -1.75 -14.31 0.08
N LEU A 198 -0.54 -13.95 -0.39
CA LEU A 198 0.46 -14.92 -0.85
C LEU A 198 1.01 -15.80 0.28
N ASN A 199 0.96 -15.33 1.52
CA ASN A 199 1.36 -16.09 2.72
C ASN A 199 0.21 -16.92 3.33
N ASP A 200 -0.87 -17.14 2.57
CA ASP A 200 -2.06 -17.88 2.99
C ASP A 200 -2.69 -17.36 4.30
N MET A 201 -2.63 -16.04 4.53
CA MET A 201 -3.34 -15.41 5.62
C MET A 201 -4.79 -15.14 5.23
N GLU A 202 -5.72 -15.46 6.11
CA GLU A 202 -7.14 -15.17 5.92
C GLU A 202 -7.41 -13.68 6.19
N LEU A 203 -7.84 -12.93 5.17
CA LEU A 203 -8.20 -11.53 5.30
C LEU A 203 -9.71 -11.42 5.54
N ILE A 204 -10.09 -10.93 6.72
CA ILE A 204 -11.50 -10.80 7.13
C ILE A 204 -11.76 -9.41 7.73
N GLN A 205 -13.04 -9.04 7.77
CA GLN A 205 -13.49 -7.80 8.35
C GLN A 205 -14.59 -8.04 9.37
N SER A 206 -14.42 -7.51 10.59
CA SER A 206 -15.48 -7.48 11.60
C SER A 206 -16.46 -6.33 11.29
N ARG A 207 -17.75 -6.67 11.13
CA ARG A 207 -18.80 -5.69 10.82
C ARG A 207 -19.21 -4.86 12.03
N ASP A 208 -18.98 -5.34 13.24
CA ASP A 208 -19.35 -4.70 14.49
C ASP A 208 -18.14 -4.07 15.26
N ALA A 209 -16.94 -4.14 14.69
CA ALA A 209 -15.79 -3.34 15.10
C ALA A 209 -15.73 -2.04 14.28
N LEU A 210 -16.24 -0.94 14.83
CA LEU A 210 -16.52 0.28 14.05
C LEU A 210 -15.59 1.44 14.42
N VAL A 211 -15.11 2.15 13.40
CA VAL A 211 -14.36 3.41 13.54
C VAL A 211 -14.93 4.47 12.61
N TYR A 212 -14.90 5.73 13.00
CA TYR A 212 -15.10 6.85 12.11
C TYR A 212 -13.76 7.35 11.59
N HIS A 213 -13.60 7.38 10.28
CA HIS A 213 -12.40 7.88 9.62
C HIS A 213 -12.70 9.25 9.03
N LEU A 214 -12.12 10.29 9.62
CA LEU A 214 -12.29 11.67 9.13
C LEU A 214 -11.77 11.82 7.71
N THR A 215 -10.83 10.97 7.30
CA THR A 215 -10.23 10.85 5.97
C THR A 215 -9.72 12.16 5.37
N CYS A 216 -9.00 12.10 4.24
CA CYS A 216 -8.53 13.29 3.53
C CYS A 216 -7.70 14.26 4.39
N ARG A 217 -6.86 13.73 5.30
CA ARG A 217 -5.97 14.52 6.17
C ARG A 217 -4.49 14.42 5.78
N GLY A 218 -4.24 13.82 4.66
CA GLY A 218 -2.92 13.71 4.05
C GLY A 218 -3.04 13.51 2.55
N GLY A 219 -1.90 13.33 1.87
CA GLY A 219 -1.90 13.11 0.43
C GLY A 219 -2.49 14.30 -0.33
N LYS A 220 -3.46 14.02 -1.19
CA LYS A 220 -4.10 15.04 -2.02
C LYS A 220 -5.13 15.91 -1.30
N TRP A 221 -5.45 15.61 -0.05
CA TRP A 221 -6.43 16.35 0.72
C TRP A 221 -5.77 17.03 1.91
N ILE A 222 -6.03 18.30 2.09
CA ILE A 222 -5.66 19.05 3.28
C ILE A 222 -6.96 19.62 3.86
N ASP A 223 -7.27 19.23 5.11
CA ASP A 223 -8.49 19.64 5.80
C ASP A 223 -9.80 19.41 5.01
N GLY A 224 -9.87 18.28 4.30
CA GLY A 224 -11.06 17.91 3.51
C GLY A 224 -11.23 18.69 2.21
N ILE A 225 -10.29 19.56 1.87
CA ILE A 225 -10.28 20.33 0.64
C ILE A 225 -9.28 19.69 -0.33
N GLU A 226 -9.71 19.35 -1.55
CA GLU A 226 -8.82 18.89 -2.59
C GLU A 226 -7.92 20.04 -3.06
N GLN A 227 -6.74 20.17 -2.43
CA GLN A 227 -5.79 21.24 -2.78
C GLN A 227 -4.73 20.78 -3.79
N VAL A 228 -4.69 19.50 -4.14
CA VAL A 228 -3.45 18.87 -4.54
C VAL A 228 -3.42 18.38 -5.99
N THR A 229 -4.48 18.55 -6.75
CA THR A 229 -4.42 18.28 -8.19
C THR A 229 -3.36 19.10 -8.94
N GLN A 230 -2.73 20.06 -8.26
CA GLN A 230 -1.70 20.97 -8.82
C GLN A 230 -0.37 20.95 -8.05
N ASP A 231 -0.22 20.19 -6.95
CA ASP A 231 1.06 20.16 -6.21
C ASP A 231 2.05 19.19 -6.88
N PRO A 232 3.16 19.69 -7.44
CA PRO A 232 4.17 18.84 -8.07
C PRO A 232 4.78 17.81 -7.10
N LYS A 233 4.88 18.14 -5.81
CA LYS A 233 5.43 17.21 -4.79
C LYS A 233 4.52 16.01 -4.58
N PHE A 234 3.20 16.23 -4.54
CA PHE A 234 2.23 15.16 -4.44
C PHE A 234 2.32 14.22 -5.62
N HIS A 235 2.29 14.75 -6.86
CA HIS A 235 2.38 13.93 -8.06
C HIS A 235 3.69 13.14 -8.11
N SER A 236 4.82 13.77 -7.79
CA SER A 236 6.12 13.11 -7.72
C SER A 236 6.11 11.94 -6.73
N MET A 237 5.58 12.14 -5.52
CA MET A 237 5.51 11.10 -4.49
C MET A 237 4.59 9.94 -4.90
N ALA A 238 3.43 10.24 -5.46
CA ALA A 238 2.50 9.23 -5.96
C ALA A 238 3.09 8.43 -7.13
N ASP A 239 3.80 9.10 -8.06
CA ASP A 239 4.48 8.44 -9.17
C ASP A 239 5.62 7.52 -8.72
N LYS A 240 6.41 7.94 -7.73
CA LYS A 240 7.46 7.12 -7.12
C LYS A 240 6.88 5.83 -6.53
N ALA A 241 5.87 5.95 -5.68
CA ALA A 241 5.21 4.81 -5.07
C ALA A 241 4.59 3.87 -6.11
N ARG A 242 3.95 4.44 -7.15
CA ARG A 242 3.38 3.68 -8.27
C ARG A 242 4.43 2.88 -9.04
N LYS A 243 5.54 3.51 -9.44
CA LYS A 243 6.63 2.85 -10.16
C LYS A 243 7.28 1.77 -9.30
N HIS A 244 7.49 2.03 -8.00
CA HIS A 244 8.02 1.04 -7.07
C HIS A 244 7.09 -0.17 -6.97
N TYR A 245 5.78 0.05 -6.84
CA TYR A 245 4.78 -1.01 -6.83
C TYR A 245 4.81 -1.85 -8.12
N LEU A 246 4.86 -1.21 -9.29
CA LEU A 246 4.94 -1.89 -10.58
C LEU A 246 6.22 -2.74 -10.71
N ARG A 247 7.39 -2.21 -10.31
CA ARG A 247 8.65 -2.98 -10.31
C ARG A 247 8.55 -4.23 -9.46
N ARG A 248 7.88 -4.12 -8.32
CA ARG A 248 7.71 -5.23 -7.39
C ARG A 248 6.69 -6.25 -7.90
N TRP A 249 5.51 -5.80 -8.30
CA TRP A 249 4.37 -6.67 -8.60
C TRP A 249 4.19 -6.98 -10.09
N GLY A 250 4.77 -6.19 -10.99
CA GLY A 250 4.63 -6.34 -12.44
C GLY A 250 3.22 -6.05 -12.97
N SER A 251 2.33 -5.51 -12.14
CA SER A 251 0.94 -5.24 -12.46
C SER A 251 0.38 -4.06 -11.67
N TRP A 252 -0.77 -3.54 -12.11
CA TRP A 252 -1.56 -2.60 -11.32
C TRP A 252 -2.17 -3.25 -10.09
N ILE A 253 -2.49 -2.41 -9.09
CA ILE A 253 -3.31 -2.81 -7.95
C ILE A 253 -4.67 -3.29 -8.46
N LYS A 254 -5.08 -4.47 -8.01
CA LYS A 254 -6.39 -5.06 -8.30
C LYS A 254 -7.05 -5.50 -7.00
N ASN A 255 -8.29 -5.10 -6.85
CA ASN A 255 -9.12 -5.45 -5.70
C ASN A 255 -10.52 -5.82 -6.18
N ASN A 256 -11.20 -6.67 -5.42
CA ASN A 256 -12.63 -6.90 -5.61
C ASN A 256 -13.46 -5.78 -4.95
N GLU A 257 -14.78 -5.92 -4.96
CA GLU A 257 -15.73 -4.96 -4.41
C GLU A 257 -15.64 -4.76 -2.87
N TYR A 258 -14.88 -5.60 -2.16
CA TYR A 258 -14.57 -5.51 -0.73
C TYR A 258 -13.15 -5.01 -0.46
N HIS A 259 -12.47 -4.44 -1.46
CA HIS A 259 -11.05 -4.12 -1.42
C HIS A 259 -10.12 -5.31 -1.13
N HIS A 260 -10.65 -6.54 -1.19
CA HIS A 260 -9.84 -7.73 -1.06
C HIS A 260 -8.88 -7.85 -2.25
N PRO A 261 -7.58 -8.05 -2.03
CA PRO A 261 -6.60 -8.05 -3.11
C PRO A 261 -6.83 -9.20 -4.10
N ILE A 262 -6.66 -8.90 -5.38
CA ILE A 262 -6.53 -9.87 -6.45
C ILE A 262 -5.08 -9.78 -6.90
N VAL A 263 -4.27 -10.76 -6.51
CA VAL A 263 -2.83 -10.75 -6.79
C VAL A 263 -2.58 -11.43 -8.14
N PRO A 264 -2.20 -10.67 -9.19
CA PRO A 264 -1.84 -11.27 -10.46
C PRO A 264 -0.55 -12.07 -10.36
N PRO A 265 -0.35 -13.09 -11.22
CA PRO A 265 0.89 -13.83 -11.25
C PRO A 265 2.07 -12.94 -11.60
N LYS A 266 3.20 -13.12 -10.90
CA LYS A 266 4.45 -12.43 -11.20
C LYS A 266 5.32 -13.31 -12.08
N TYR A 267 5.55 -12.89 -13.31
CA TYR A 267 6.44 -13.53 -14.26
C TYR A 267 7.77 -12.78 -14.35
N ASN A 268 8.83 -13.47 -14.79
CA ASN A 268 10.12 -12.89 -15.11
C ASN A 268 10.12 -12.41 -16.56
N ILE A 269 9.92 -11.10 -16.77
CA ILE A 269 9.70 -10.49 -18.08
C ILE A 269 10.88 -9.59 -18.46
N GLY A 270 11.40 -9.79 -19.67
CA GLY A 270 12.36 -8.92 -20.32
C GLY A 270 11.76 -8.16 -21.51
N TYR A 271 11.95 -6.85 -21.58
CA TYR A 271 11.57 -6.04 -22.76
C TYR A 271 12.79 -5.74 -23.61
N ARG A 272 12.69 -6.01 -24.91
CA ARG A 272 13.69 -5.69 -25.94
C ARG A 272 13.17 -4.56 -26.80
N ILE A 273 13.77 -3.37 -26.68
CA ILE A 273 13.27 -2.18 -27.36
C ILE A 273 14.27 -1.70 -28.40
N GLU A 274 13.89 -1.79 -29.67
CA GLU A 274 14.55 -1.10 -30.76
C GLU A 274 14.01 0.33 -30.89
N ASN A 275 14.82 1.28 -31.39
CA ASN A 275 14.46 2.69 -31.52
C ASN A 275 13.93 3.32 -30.24
N CYS A 276 14.55 2.99 -29.10
CA CYS A 276 14.15 3.48 -27.80
C CYS A 276 14.31 4.99 -27.67
N HIS A 277 13.42 5.63 -26.93
CA HIS A 277 13.54 7.03 -26.50
C HIS A 277 13.20 7.15 -25.01
N LEU A 278 13.61 8.26 -24.39
CA LEU A 278 13.55 8.40 -22.93
C LEU A 278 12.15 8.20 -22.35
N GLN A 279 11.13 8.81 -22.97
CA GLN A 279 9.73 8.67 -22.49
C GLN A 279 9.24 7.22 -22.58
N LEU A 280 9.69 6.45 -23.58
CA LEU A 280 9.34 5.04 -23.71
C LEU A 280 10.02 4.21 -22.63
N LEU A 281 11.31 4.47 -22.35
CA LEU A 281 12.03 3.84 -21.25
C LEU A 281 11.33 4.13 -19.90
N GLU A 282 11.01 5.39 -19.64
CA GLU A 282 10.31 5.81 -18.41
C GLU A 282 8.95 5.13 -18.23
N ALA A 283 8.22 4.93 -19.33
CA ALA A 283 6.90 4.31 -19.32
C ALA A 283 6.96 2.80 -19.10
N LEU A 284 7.97 2.11 -19.64
CA LEU A 284 8.01 0.65 -19.71
C LEU A 284 8.90 0.00 -18.65
N GLU A 285 9.98 0.65 -18.20
CA GLU A 285 10.92 0.05 -17.25
C GLU A 285 10.24 -0.49 -15.98
N PRO A 286 9.26 0.18 -15.36
CA PRO A 286 8.64 -0.35 -14.15
C PRO A 286 7.84 -1.65 -14.34
N TRP A 287 7.46 -2.01 -15.57
CA TRP A 287 6.60 -3.15 -15.90
C TRP A 287 7.32 -4.46 -16.18
N CYS A 288 8.63 -4.46 -16.20
CA CYS A 288 9.43 -5.65 -16.50
C CYS A 288 10.51 -5.88 -15.44
N ASP A 289 11.19 -6.99 -15.49
CA ASP A 289 12.32 -7.28 -14.62
C ASP A 289 13.64 -6.80 -15.23
N ARG A 290 13.75 -6.84 -16.56
CA ARG A 290 14.88 -6.33 -17.33
C ARG A 290 14.41 -5.63 -18.59
N ILE A 291 15.12 -4.59 -18.99
CA ILE A 291 14.87 -3.85 -20.22
C ILE A 291 16.16 -3.72 -21.02
N TYR A 292 16.10 -4.07 -22.30
CA TYR A 292 17.22 -4.05 -23.21
C TYR A 292 16.95 -2.98 -24.28
N VAL A 293 17.83 -1.99 -24.37
CA VAL A 293 17.71 -0.87 -25.31
C VAL A 293 18.81 -0.91 -26.35
N ASP A 294 18.61 -0.27 -27.51
CA ASP A 294 19.64 -0.20 -28.55
C ASP A 294 20.91 0.52 -28.06
N GLU A 295 22.08 0.11 -28.59
CA GLU A 295 23.36 0.66 -28.17
C GLU A 295 23.50 2.17 -28.37
N GLN A 296 22.90 2.70 -29.42
CA GLN A 296 22.95 4.13 -29.68
C GLN A 296 22.29 4.92 -28.55
N PHE A 297 21.21 4.41 -27.96
CA PHE A 297 20.54 5.02 -26.81
C PHE A 297 21.45 5.06 -25.60
N LYS A 298 22.23 3.99 -25.34
CA LYS A 298 23.22 3.94 -24.27
C LYS A 298 24.41 4.87 -24.52
N VAL A 299 24.96 4.86 -25.76
CA VAL A 299 26.12 5.66 -26.13
C VAL A 299 25.90 7.17 -25.97
N ILE A 300 24.69 7.66 -26.23
CA ILE A 300 24.32 9.06 -25.99
C ILE A 300 23.98 9.38 -24.53
N GLY A 301 24.14 8.42 -23.61
CA GLY A 301 23.98 8.61 -22.16
C GLY A 301 22.53 8.56 -21.65
N ARG A 302 21.52 8.32 -22.49
CA ARG A 302 20.11 8.41 -22.10
C ARG A 302 19.66 7.39 -21.05
N SER A 303 20.21 6.18 -21.07
CA SER A 303 19.96 5.18 -20.02
C SER A 303 20.57 5.61 -18.69
N GLN A 304 21.75 6.23 -18.71
CA GLN A 304 22.42 6.76 -17.53
C GLN A 304 21.65 7.96 -16.96
N ASP A 305 21.20 8.89 -17.83
CA ASP A 305 20.35 10.01 -17.40
C ASP A 305 19.10 9.51 -16.65
N TYR A 306 18.45 8.45 -17.16
CA TYR A 306 17.29 7.84 -16.51
C TYR A 306 17.63 7.22 -15.15
N ILE A 307 18.72 6.45 -15.07
CA ILE A 307 19.18 5.85 -13.82
C ILE A 307 19.46 6.93 -12.77
N GLU A 308 20.17 8.00 -13.14
CA GLU A 308 20.48 9.11 -12.23
C GLU A 308 19.22 9.83 -11.72
N MET A 309 18.21 10.00 -12.57
CA MET A 309 16.94 10.63 -12.17
C MET A 309 16.08 9.75 -11.29
N GLU A 310 16.07 8.44 -11.55
CA GLU A 310 15.07 7.54 -10.99
C GLU A 310 15.59 6.68 -9.83
N GLN A 311 16.91 6.44 -9.72
CA GLN A 311 17.49 5.53 -8.74
C GLN A 311 17.17 5.91 -7.28
N GLU A 312 17.13 7.19 -6.95
CA GLU A 312 16.78 7.64 -5.59
C GLU A 312 15.30 7.39 -5.21
N ASN A 313 14.47 7.02 -6.18
CA ASN A 313 13.03 6.83 -6.03
C ASN A 313 12.65 5.37 -5.82
N THR A 314 13.62 4.45 -5.78
CA THR A 314 13.35 3.02 -5.67
C THR A 314 14.48 2.27 -4.96
N SER A 315 14.13 1.18 -4.25
CA SER A 315 15.11 0.25 -3.68
C SER A 315 15.68 -0.72 -4.73
N PHE A 316 15.08 -0.81 -5.91
CA PHE A 316 15.60 -1.63 -7.01
C PHE A 316 16.84 -1.00 -7.63
N ASP A 317 17.88 -1.78 -7.85
CA ASP A 317 19.10 -1.36 -8.55
C ASP A 317 18.84 -1.28 -10.06
N LEU A 318 18.58 -0.07 -10.55
CA LEU A 318 18.24 0.15 -11.96
C LEU A 318 19.40 -0.19 -12.91
N SER A 319 20.64 -0.14 -12.44
CA SER A 319 21.80 -0.55 -13.26
C SER A 319 21.79 -2.05 -13.60
N LYS A 320 21.10 -2.85 -12.79
CA LYS A 320 20.92 -4.29 -13.05
C LYS A 320 19.66 -4.61 -13.85
N ARG A 321 18.83 -3.63 -14.12
CA ARG A 321 17.58 -3.79 -14.88
C ARG A 321 17.72 -3.30 -16.32
N ILE A 322 18.60 -2.33 -16.58
CA ILE A 322 18.75 -1.66 -17.89
C ILE A 322 20.01 -2.15 -18.58
N HIS A 323 19.84 -2.82 -19.71
CA HIS A 323 20.88 -3.47 -20.50
C HIS A 323 20.88 -2.96 -21.96
N THR A 324 21.83 -3.43 -22.77
CA THR A 324 21.81 -3.20 -24.23
C THR A 324 21.37 -4.45 -24.97
N LEU A 325 20.83 -4.26 -26.18
CA LEU A 325 20.43 -5.35 -27.06
C LEU A 325 21.60 -6.25 -27.51
N THR A 326 22.84 -5.76 -27.37
CA THR A 326 24.06 -6.51 -27.68
C THR A 326 24.60 -7.35 -26.53
N ASP A 327 24.03 -7.23 -25.34
CA ASP A 327 24.35 -8.08 -24.19
C ASP A 327 23.76 -9.50 -24.37
N ASN A 328 24.09 -10.16 -25.49
CA ASN A 328 23.46 -11.41 -25.98
C ASN A 328 23.47 -12.58 -24.99
N ASP A 329 24.43 -12.63 -24.07
CA ASP A 329 24.56 -13.73 -23.11
C ASP A 329 23.52 -13.71 -21.97
N ARG A 330 22.59 -12.72 -21.98
CA ARG A 330 21.65 -12.48 -20.89
C ARG A 330 20.18 -12.78 -21.21
N TYR A 331 19.85 -13.05 -22.47
CA TYR A 331 18.48 -13.33 -22.89
C TYR A 331 17.94 -14.66 -22.39
N ASP A 332 18.84 -15.57 -22.01
CA ASP A 332 18.47 -16.89 -21.46
C ASP A 332 17.92 -16.81 -20.03
N TYR A 333 17.94 -15.61 -19.42
CA TYR A 333 17.44 -15.42 -18.04
C TYR A 333 15.98 -14.94 -17.97
N ASP A 334 15.39 -14.50 -19.09
CA ASP A 334 14.01 -14.04 -19.13
C ASP A 334 13.10 -15.18 -19.58
N ASP A 335 12.11 -15.48 -18.74
CA ASP A 335 11.12 -16.51 -19.06
C ASP A 335 10.19 -16.04 -20.17
N ILE A 336 9.93 -14.73 -20.21
CA ILE A 336 9.09 -14.09 -21.21
C ILE A 336 9.84 -12.88 -21.80
N ILE A 337 9.87 -12.82 -23.12
CA ILE A 337 10.52 -11.74 -23.86
C ILE A 337 9.46 -11.01 -24.68
N VAL A 338 9.42 -9.69 -24.57
CA VAL A 338 8.56 -8.83 -25.38
C VAL A 338 9.44 -7.93 -26.23
N GLU A 339 9.38 -8.11 -27.56
CA GLU A 339 10.09 -7.30 -28.54
C GLU A 339 9.20 -6.11 -28.94
N ILE A 340 9.75 -4.90 -28.91
CA ILE A 340 9.05 -3.62 -29.09
C ILE A 340 9.85 -2.75 -30.06
N ASP A 341 9.19 -2.16 -31.06
CA ASP A 341 9.78 -1.09 -31.87
C ASP A 341 9.20 0.26 -31.42
N GLY A 342 10.05 1.13 -30.85
CA GLY A 342 9.64 2.45 -30.38
C GLY A 342 9.08 3.40 -31.45
N LYS A 343 9.22 3.07 -32.75
CA LYS A 343 8.60 3.84 -33.82
C LYS A 343 7.13 3.51 -34.05
N THR A 344 6.73 2.29 -33.72
CA THR A 344 5.35 1.78 -33.95
C THR A 344 4.56 1.61 -32.69
N PHE A 345 5.23 1.60 -31.52
CA PHE A 345 4.59 1.45 -30.21
C PHE A 345 3.59 2.57 -29.94
N ASP A 346 2.36 2.21 -29.63
CA ASP A 346 1.26 3.14 -29.42
C ASP A 346 0.48 2.89 -28.12
N GLN A 347 -0.60 3.63 -27.91
CA GLN A 347 -1.43 3.51 -26.69
C GLN A 347 -2.13 2.14 -26.58
N PRO A 348 -2.68 1.52 -27.62
CA PRO A 348 -3.14 0.13 -27.60
C PRO A 348 -2.07 -0.86 -27.13
N ASP A 349 -0.84 -0.75 -27.61
CA ASP A 349 0.27 -1.62 -27.18
C ASP A 349 0.57 -1.44 -25.69
N PHE A 350 0.55 -0.20 -25.20
CA PHE A 350 0.71 0.06 -23.76
C PHE A 350 -0.41 -0.58 -22.94
N GLN A 351 -1.65 -0.59 -23.43
CA GLN A 351 -2.75 -1.28 -22.75
C GLN A 351 -2.51 -2.80 -22.69
N LEU A 352 -1.94 -3.40 -23.73
CA LEU A 352 -1.55 -4.82 -23.69
C LEU A 352 -0.45 -5.08 -22.65
N ILE A 353 0.55 -4.21 -22.54
CA ILE A 353 1.58 -4.28 -21.49
C ILE A 353 0.94 -4.28 -20.10
N THR A 354 -0.05 -3.41 -19.84
CA THR A 354 -0.71 -3.32 -18.53
C THR A 354 -1.55 -4.54 -18.17
N GLN A 355 -1.91 -5.38 -19.13
CA GLN A 355 -2.71 -6.60 -18.99
C GLN A 355 -1.89 -7.88 -19.22
N LEU A 356 -0.60 -7.73 -19.46
CA LEU A 356 0.25 -8.84 -19.87
C LEU A 356 0.23 -10.03 -18.91
N PRO A 357 0.31 -9.86 -17.58
CA PRO A 357 0.25 -11.00 -16.65
C PRO A 357 -0.98 -11.87 -16.81
N GLU A 358 -2.15 -11.26 -17.00
CA GLU A 358 -3.42 -11.99 -17.19
C GLU A 358 -3.48 -12.65 -18.57
N ILE A 359 -3.02 -11.96 -19.61
CA ILE A 359 -2.95 -12.50 -20.97
C ILE A 359 -2.08 -13.77 -20.98
N LEU A 360 -0.94 -13.73 -20.30
CA LEU A 360 -0.02 -14.87 -20.17
C LEU A 360 -0.65 -16.03 -19.38
N GLN A 361 -1.33 -15.72 -18.28
CA GLN A 361 -2.04 -16.71 -17.47
C GLN A 361 -3.16 -17.39 -18.27
N ASP A 362 -3.95 -16.62 -19.01
CA ASP A 362 -5.08 -17.13 -19.78
C ASP A 362 -4.63 -17.94 -21.02
N SER A 363 -3.51 -17.57 -21.65
CA SER A 363 -3.00 -18.28 -22.83
C SER A 363 -2.52 -19.68 -22.49
N GLY A 364 -1.77 -19.84 -21.39
CA GLY A 364 -1.20 -21.11 -20.97
C GLY A 364 -0.23 -21.76 -21.97
N GLU A 365 0.17 -21.05 -23.02
CA GLU A 365 0.93 -21.57 -24.15
C GLU A 365 2.39 -21.10 -24.13
N ILE A 366 3.32 -21.96 -24.53
CA ILE A 366 4.74 -21.68 -24.74
C ILE A 366 4.95 -21.48 -26.24
N GLY A 367 5.81 -20.54 -26.61
CA GLY A 367 6.14 -20.24 -28.00
C GLY A 367 6.15 -18.71 -28.30
N SER A 368 6.18 -18.38 -29.58
CA SER A 368 6.21 -16.98 -30.01
C SER A 368 4.94 -16.64 -30.79
N PHE A 369 4.38 -15.46 -30.50
CA PHE A 369 3.21 -14.93 -31.17
C PHE A 369 3.27 -13.38 -31.24
N GLU A 370 2.44 -12.81 -32.08
CA GLU A 370 2.29 -11.34 -32.21
C GLU A 370 0.98 -10.91 -31.56
N LEU A 371 1.02 -9.78 -30.83
CA LEU A 371 -0.13 -9.18 -30.19
C LEU A 371 -0.02 -7.64 -30.33
N GLY A 372 -0.87 -7.05 -31.20
CA GLY A 372 -0.68 -5.66 -31.62
C GLY A 372 0.64 -5.52 -32.38
N ASN A 373 1.43 -4.50 -32.00
CA ASN A 373 2.79 -4.31 -32.52
C ASN A 373 3.87 -5.00 -31.65
N LEU A 374 3.45 -5.84 -30.70
CA LEU A 374 4.35 -6.56 -29.79
C LEU A 374 4.59 -7.97 -30.33
N LYS A 375 5.85 -8.43 -30.29
CA LYS A 375 6.18 -9.84 -30.49
C LYS A 375 6.55 -10.44 -29.14
N ILE A 376 5.80 -11.44 -28.69
CA ILE A 376 5.95 -12.06 -27.38
C ILE A 376 6.49 -13.46 -27.56
N THR A 377 7.59 -13.78 -26.87
CA THR A 377 8.16 -15.13 -26.81
C THR A 377 8.08 -15.64 -25.37
N ILE A 378 7.34 -16.72 -25.15
CA ILE A 378 7.20 -17.38 -23.86
C ILE A 378 8.09 -18.63 -23.87
N ASN A 379 9.16 -18.61 -23.08
CA ASN A 379 10.07 -19.73 -22.85
C ASN A 379 9.58 -20.58 -21.68
N SER A 380 9.00 -19.94 -20.68
CA SER A 380 8.48 -20.56 -19.47
C SER A 380 7.34 -19.70 -18.89
N LEU A 381 6.36 -20.37 -18.27
CA LEU A 381 5.27 -19.73 -17.51
C LEU A 381 5.45 -19.92 -15.99
N ASN A 382 6.69 -20.06 -15.52
CA ASN A 382 6.98 -20.08 -14.10
C ASN A 382 6.60 -18.76 -13.45
N THR A 383 5.97 -18.83 -12.27
CA THR A 383 5.56 -17.69 -11.49
C THR A 383 6.44 -17.52 -10.26
N TYR A 384 6.64 -16.29 -9.81
CA TYR A 384 7.61 -15.93 -8.78
C TYR A 384 6.99 -15.13 -7.62
N GLU A 385 5.66 -15.08 -7.52
CA GLU A 385 4.95 -14.32 -6.48
C GLU A 385 5.33 -14.75 -5.06
N HIS A 386 5.69 -16.02 -4.85
CA HIS A 386 6.16 -16.50 -3.55
C HIS A 386 7.44 -15.80 -3.07
N ASN A 387 8.26 -15.26 -3.99
CA ASN A 387 9.45 -14.49 -3.65
C ASN A 387 9.11 -13.08 -3.11
N LEU A 388 7.85 -12.66 -3.27
CA LEU A 388 7.36 -11.35 -2.87
C LEU A 388 6.82 -11.32 -1.43
N ILE A 389 6.67 -12.48 -0.78
CA ILE A 389 6.09 -12.58 0.57
C ILE A 389 6.94 -11.82 1.59
N LYS A 390 8.28 -11.92 1.49
CA LYS A 390 9.20 -11.22 2.39
C LYS A 390 9.76 -9.95 1.76
N VAL A 391 10.01 -8.97 2.61
CA VAL A 391 10.72 -7.72 2.26
C VAL A 391 12.19 -7.88 2.59
#